data_340ab40167174b449db73b6794740936
#
_entry.id   340ab40167174b449db73b6794740936
#
_cell.length_a   1.000
_cell.length_b   1.000
_cell.length_c   1.000
_cell.angle_alpha   90.00
_cell.angle_beta   90.00
_cell.angle_gamma   90.00
#
_symmetry.space_group_name_H-M   'P 1'
#
loop_
_entity.id
_entity.type
_entity.pdbx_description
1 polymer ?
#
loop_
_entity_poly.entity_id
_entity_poly.type
_entity_poly.pdbx_seq_one_letter_code
_entity_poly.pdbx_strand_id
1 'polypeptide(L)'
;MTGTARTMTAIARDLLAALPPGGRDHACYPFNGPVRTQWSYLPGARPGISLSELGKTGRKAAHRLLATALSRHAFAQAVTIMAFEEVLDLDEHGRLGRHSDGYHVAVFGDPGDDPWAWRFEGHHLSVSATIVAGQPVVAPLFLGANPAQVRHDDQIVVAPLLREEQLARAIITALPPALRDEAVIAGAAPADIVTRMAVTADALRPAGIMASRLPARQRGQLSQLLDIYLQRLAPDLASAERQQITGDDVAFAWAGGLRAGDGHYYRVQATGLLIEYDNTQRNANHAHTVLRRPGRDFGGSPLASHLAAGHS
;
A
#
# COMPACT_ATOMS: atom_id res chain seq x y z
N MET A 1 4.80 3.01 -23.94
CA MET A 1 4.49 1.97 -22.92
C MET A 1 5.80 1.44 -22.36
N THR A 2 5.99 1.51 -21.01
CA THR A 2 7.17 0.99 -20.30
C THR A 2 7.26 -0.53 -20.35
N GLY A 3 8.41 -1.10 -19.95
CA GLY A 3 8.58 -2.56 -19.82
C GLY A 3 7.58 -3.17 -18.85
N THR A 4 7.42 -2.55 -17.67
CA THR A 4 6.47 -2.98 -16.64
C THR A 4 5.02 -2.91 -17.13
N ALA A 5 4.61 -1.83 -17.82
CA ALA A 5 3.26 -1.74 -18.39
C ALA A 5 2.96 -2.85 -19.41
N ARG A 6 3.92 -3.17 -20.29
CA ARG A 6 3.78 -4.29 -21.24
C ARG A 6 3.62 -5.63 -20.52
N THR A 7 4.42 -5.85 -19.48
CA THR A 7 4.33 -7.08 -18.67
C THR A 7 2.99 -7.18 -17.94
N MET A 8 2.50 -6.08 -17.34
CA MET A 8 1.18 -6.03 -16.71
C MET A 8 0.08 -6.38 -17.71
N THR A 9 0.11 -5.79 -18.91
CA THR A 9 -0.85 -6.06 -19.98
C THR A 9 -0.86 -7.53 -20.40
N ALA A 10 0.32 -8.13 -20.63
CA ALA A 10 0.42 -9.53 -21.03
C ALA A 10 -0.15 -10.47 -19.96
N ILE A 11 0.24 -10.28 -18.69
CA ILE A 11 -0.20 -11.13 -17.59
C ILE A 11 -1.68 -10.92 -17.26
N ALA A 12 -2.22 -9.69 -17.40
CA ALA A 12 -3.64 -9.46 -17.23
C ALA A 12 -4.46 -10.21 -18.30
N ARG A 13 -3.98 -10.23 -19.56
CA ARG A 13 -4.59 -11.04 -20.64
C ARG A 13 -4.52 -12.55 -20.34
N ASP A 14 -3.39 -13.03 -19.83
CA ASP A 14 -3.25 -14.43 -19.39
C ASP A 14 -4.26 -14.78 -18.28
N LEU A 15 -4.44 -13.87 -17.31
CA LEU A 15 -5.46 -14.03 -16.26
C LEU A 15 -6.86 -14.10 -16.86
N LEU A 16 -7.22 -13.17 -17.76
CA LEU A 16 -8.55 -13.14 -18.39
C LEU A 16 -8.82 -14.36 -19.26
N ALA A 17 -7.79 -14.93 -19.89
CA ALA A 17 -7.89 -16.16 -20.65
C ALA A 17 -8.05 -17.43 -19.78
N ALA A 18 -7.61 -17.37 -18.52
CA ALA A 18 -7.67 -18.46 -17.55
C ALA A 18 -8.90 -18.40 -16.62
N LEU A 19 -9.81 -17.46 -16.83
CA LEU A 19 -11.03 -17.33 -16.03
C LEU A 19 -11.98 -18.52 -16.27
N PRO A 20 -12.69 -18.98 -15.22
CA PRO A 20 -13.75 -19.99 -15.38
C PRO A 20 -14.95 -19.40 -16.18
N PRO A 21 -15.87 -20.25 -16.66
CA PRO A 21 -17.11 -19.78 -17.26
C PRO A 21 -17.83 -18.78 -16.33
N GLY A 22 -18.28 -17.63 -16.88
CA GLY A 22 -18.89 -16.53 -16.10
C GLY A 22 -17.91 -15.69 -15.28
N GLY A 23 -16.64 -16.07 -15.18
CA GLY A 23 -15.65 -15.36 -14.37
C GLY A 23 -15.37 -13.93 -14.82
N ARG A 24 -15.64 -13.60 -16.09
CA ARG A 24 -15.52 -12.20 -16.57
C ARG A 24 -16.52 -11.25 -15.92
N ASP A 25 -17.72 -11.72 -15.60
CA ASP A 25 -18.74 -10.90 -14.96
C ASP A 25 -18.35 -10.47 -13.54
N HIS A 26 -17.50 -11.28 -12.90
CA HIS A 26 -16.93 -10.98 -11.58
C HIS A 26 -15.62 -10.20 -11.68
N ALA A 27 -14.79 -10.48 -12.68
CA ALA A 27 -13.43 -9.93 -12.78
C ALA A 27 -13.36 -8.59 -13.52
N CYS A 28 -14.26 -8.30 -14.48
CA CYS A 28 -14.13 -7.19 -15.41
C CYS A 28 -15.15 -6.08 -15.16
N TYR A 29 -14.68 -4.85 -15.14
CA TYR A 29 -15.50 -3.66 -14.91
C TYR A 29 -15.17 -2.56 -15.92
N PRO A 30 -16.09 -1.65 -16.24
CA PRO A 30 -15.78 -0.46 -17.04
C PRO A 30 -14.70 0.40 -16.34
N PHE A 31 -13.74 0.92 -17.10
CA PHE A 31 -12.69 1.79 -16.54
C PHE A 31 -13.26 3.03 -15.84
N ASN A 32 -14.27 3.67 -16.42
CA ASN A 32 -14.90 4.86 -15.87
C ASN A 32 -15.98 4.56 -14.81
N GLY A 33 -16.17 3.28 -14.46
CA GLY A 33 -17.15 2.88 -13.45
C GLY A 33 -16.70 3.23 -12.03
N PRO A 34 -17.66 3.42 -11.08
CA PRO A 34 -17.35 3.80 -9.69
C PRO A 34 -16.56 2.73 -8.94
N VAL A 35 -16.69 1.47 -9.33
CA VAL A 35 -16.04 0.31 -8.68
C VAL A 35 -14.52 0.45 -8.69
N ARG A 36 -13.93 1.12 -9.70
CA ARG A 36 -12.48 1.27 -9.84
C ARG A 36 -11.82 1.97 -8.66
N THR A 37 -12.49 2.94 -8.06
CA THR A 37 -11.96 3.72 -6.93
C THR A 37 -12.52 3.28 -5.57
N GLN A 38 -13.46 2.34 -5.54
CA GLN A 38 -13.99 1.73 -4.32
C GLN A 38 -13.02 0.64 -3.85
N TRP A 39 -12.10 0.97 -2.99
CA TRP A 39 -11.12 0.05 -2.42
C TRP A 39 -11.33 -0.15 -0.94
N SER A 40 -10.89 -1.29 -0.41
CA SER A 40 -11.01 -1.60 1.02
C SER A 40 -9.91 -2.56 1.46
N TYR A 41 -9.44 -2.39 2.69
CA TYR A 41 -8.53 -3.32 3.38
C TYR A 41 -9.20 -4.02 4.56
N LEU A 42 -10.48 -3.75 4.80
CA LEU A 42 -11.27 -4.34 5.88
C LEU A 42 -11.81 -5.72 5.45
N PRO A 43 -12.16 -6.61 6.38
CA PRO A 43 -12.88 -7.84 6.05
C PRO A 43 -14.20 -7.55 5.33
N GLY A 44 -14.65 -8.45 4.44
CA GLY A 44 -15.94 -8.34 3.77
C GLY A 44 -15.90 -8.59 2.27
N ALA A 45 -17.08 -8.57 1.64
CA ALA A 45 -17.23 -8.73 0.21
C ALA A 45 -16.59 -7.57 -0.55
N ARG A 46 -16.05 -7.86 -1.72
CA ARG A 46 -15.38 -6.87 -2.57
C ARG A 46 -15.49 -7.21 -4.05
N PRO A 47 -15.34 -6.20 -4.93
CA PRO A 47 -15.30 -6.44 -6.38
C PRO A 47 -14.10 -7.28 -6.79
N GLY A 48 -14.27 -8.07 -7.84
CA GLY A 48 -13.22 -8.92 -8.40
C GLY A 48 -13.54 -10.40 -8.26
N ILE A 49 -12.85 -11.22 -9.04
CA ILE A 49 -12.91 -12.67 -8.90
C ILE A 49 -11.99 -13.11 -7.75
N SER A 50 -12.49 -13.96 -6.86
CA SER A 50 -11.71 -14.51 -5.75
C SER A 50 -10.65 -15.49 -6.24
N LEU A 51 -9.50 -15.55 -5.55
CA LEU A 51 -8.49 -16.58 -5.80
C LEU A 51 -9.07 -18.00 -5.59
N SER A 52 -10.06 -18.16 -4.70
CA SER A 52 -10.74 -19.44 -4.45
C SER A 52 -11.56 -19.90 -5.67
N GLU A 53 -12.09 -18.96 -6.46
CA GLU A 53 -12.85 -19.27 -7.69
C GLU A 53 -11.95 -19.58 -8.89
N LEU A 54 -10.66 -19.20 -8.80
CA LEU A 54 -9.70 -19.41 -9.89
C LEU A 54 -9.10 -20.81 -9.84
N GLY A 55 -9.00 -21.45 -11.00
CA GLY A 55 -8.18 -22.66 -11.17
C GLY A 55 -6.68 -22.36 -11.01
N LYS A 56 -5.85 -23.40 -10.97
CA LYS A 56 -4.40 -23.29 -10.74
C LYS A 56 -3.70 -22.28 -11.67
N THR A 57 -4.06 -22.26 -12.95
CA THR A 57 -3.48 -21.33 -13.94
C THR A 57 -3.90 -19.89 -13.67
N GLY A 58 -5.18 -19.65 -13.39
CA GLY A 58 -5.70 -18.32 -13.07
C GLY A 58 -5.10 -17.77 -11.77
N ARG A 59 -5.01 -18.57 -10.70
CA ARG A 59 -4.31 -18.17 -9.46
C ARG A 59 -2.87 -17.75 -9.73
N LYS A 60 -2.15 -18.56 -10.54
CA LYS A 60 -0.77 -18.22 -10.88
C LYS A 60 -0.67 -16.91 -11.66
N ALA A 61 -1.59 -16.66 -12.58
CA ALA A 61 -1.66 -15.41 -13.33
C ALA A 61 -1.97 -14.22 -12.40
N ALA A 62 -2.92 -14.36 -11.46
CA ALA A 62 -3.25 -13.36 -10.46
C ALA A 62 -2.03 -12.96 -9.60
N HIS A 63 -1.31 -13.95 -9.05
CA HIS A 63 -0.09 -13.69 -8.30
C HIS A 63 1.03 -13.07 -9.15
N ARG A 64 1.15 -13.47 -10.42
CA ARG A 64 2.11 -12.84 -11.35
C ARG A 64 1.73 -11.40 -11.64
N LEU A 65 0.44 -11.09 -11.79
CA LEU A 65 -0.03 -9.72 -11.98
C LEU A 65 0.33 -8.84 -10.77
N LEU A 66 0.05 -9.30 -9.55
CA LEU A 66 0.48 -8.62 -8.33
C LEU A 66 2.01 -8.39 -8.32
N ALA A 67 2.80 -9.40 -8.68
CA ALA A 67 4.26 -9.32 -8.71
C ALA A 67 4.80 -8.31 -9.75
N THR A 68 4.02 -7.90 -10.75
CA THR A 68 4.46 -6.87 -11.71
C THR A 68 4.49 -5.46 -11.10
N ALA A 69 3.66 -5.20 -10.09
CA ALA A 69 3.64 -3.92 -9.39
C ALA A 69 4.66 -3.84 -8.26
N LEU A 70 5.05 -4.97 -7.71
CA LEU A 70 5.84 -5.08 -6.49
C LEU A 70 7.28 -5.54 -6.76
N SER A 71 8.18 -5.08 -5.92
CA SER A 71 9.51 -5.69 -5.82
C SER A 71 9.39 -7.11 -5.23
N ARG A 72 10.46 -7.92 -5.38
CA ARG A 72 10.50 -9.26 -4.77
C ARG A 72 10.27 -9.22 -3.26
N HIS A 73 10.82 -8.21 -2.58
CA HIS A 73 10.64 -7.99 -1.15
C HIS A 73 9.18 -7.70 -0.81
N ALA A 74 8.55 -6.73 -1.47
CA ALA A 74 7.16 -6.37 -1.20
C ALA A 74 6.17 -7.48 -1.60
N PHE A 75 6.48 -8.25 -2.65
CA PHE A 75 5.69 -9.44 -2.99
C PHE A 75 5.79 -10.50 -1.88
N ALA A 76 6.97 -10.70 -1.27
CA ALA A 76 7.11 -11.58 -0.11
C ALA A 76 6.31 -11.07 1.11
N GLN A 77 6.31 -9.74 1.37
CA GLN A 77 5.44 -9.15 2.40
C GLN A 77 3.96 -9.45 2.10
N ALA A 78 3.49 -9.21 0.87
CA ALA A 78 2.11 -9.42 0.46
C ALA A 78 1.66 -10.88 0.65
N VAL A 79 2.44 -11.86 0.22
CA VAL A 79 2.07 -13.28 0.40
C VAL A 79 2.15 -13.73 1.85
N THR A 80 3.03 -13.13 2.66
CA THR A 80 3.06 -13.36 4.12
C THR A 80 1.81 -12.80 4.79
N ILE A 81 1.35 -11.61 4.39
CA ILE A 81 0.11 -11.01 4.88
C ILE A 81 -1.10 -11.88 4.52
N MET A 82 -1.13 -12.42 3.28
CA MET A 82 -2.18 -13.36 2.88
C MET A 82 -2.17 -14.62 3.76
N ALA A 83 -0.99 -15.17 4.06
CA ALA A 83 -0.86 -16.34 4.92
C ALA A 83 -1.26 -16.06 6.38
N PHE A 84 -1.21 -14.82 6.84
CA PHE A 84 -1.65 -14.43 8.18
C PHE A 84 -3.17 -14.55 8.39
N GLU A 85 -3.97 -14.65 7.32
CA GLU A 85 -5.40 -14.98 7.44
C GLU A 85 -5.59 -16.35 8.11
N GLU A 86 -4.73 -17.33 7.81
CA GLU A 86 -4.78 -18.66 8.45
C GLU A 86 -4.37 -18.59 9.91
N VAL A 87 -3.36 -17.76 10.28
CA VAL A 87 -2.97 -17.55 11.68
C VAL A 87 -4.09 -16.87 12.44
N LEU A 88 -4.71 -15.86 11.84
CA LEU A 88 -5.81 -15.12 12.43
C LEU A 88 -7.06 -15.99 12.60
N ASP A 89 -7.33 -16.90 11.66
CA ASP A 89 -8.43 -17.87 11.77
C ASP A 89 -8.24 -18.79 12.97
N LEU A 90 -7.02 -19.27 13.21
CA LEU A 90 -6.69 -20.04 14.42
C LEU A 90 -6.92 -19.23 15.71
N ASP A 91 -6.48 -17.98 15.76
CA ASP A 91 -6.68 -17.08 16.89
C ASP A 91 -8.17 -16.81 17.15
N GLU A 92 -8.97 -16.76 16.11
CA GLU A 92 -10.42 -16.52 16.13
C GLU A 92 -11.24 -17.80 16.24
N HIS A 93 -10.58 -18.97 16.35
CA HIS A 93 -11.22 -20.30 16.43
C HIS A 93 -12.18 -20.61 15.29
N GLY A 94 -11.81 -20.25 14.06
CA GLY A 94 -12.57 -20.52 12.82
C GLY A 94 -13.91 -19.75 12.70
N ARG A 95 -14.19 -18.80 13.60
CA ARG A 95 -15.51 -18.12 13.67
C ARG A 95 -15.81 -17.21 12.48
N LEU A 96 -14.80 -16.65 11.83
CA LEU A 96 -14.96 -15.67 10.77
C LEU A 96 -14.65 -16.24 9.37
N GLY A 97 -14.24 -17.52 9.29
CA GLY A 97 -14.00 -18.21 8.03
C GLY A 97 -12.96 -17.51 7.15
N ARG A 98 -11.83 -17.16 7.76
CA ARG A 98 -10.75 -16.49 7.06
C ARG A 98 -9.95 -17.47 6.23
N HIS A 99 -9.54 -17.06 5.04
CA HIS A 99 -8.74 -17.89 4.15
C HIS A 99 -7.69 -17.08 3.41
N SER A 100 -6.51 -17.65 3.27
CA SER A 100 -5.40 -17.07 2.50
C SER A 100 -5.68 -16.94 1.00
N ASP A 101 -6.76 -17.51 0.49
CA ASP A 101 -7.29 -17.33 -0.87
C ASP A 101 -8.53 -16.42 -0.95
N GLY A 102 -8.91 -15.78 0.16
CA GLY A 102 -9.97 -14.75 0.24
C GLY A 102 -9.55 -13.40 -0.36
N TYR A 103 -8.72 -13.42 -1.40
CA TYR A 103 -8.24 -12.24 -2.12
C TYR A 103 -8.82 -12.21 -3.53
N HIS A 104 -9.09 -11.01 -4.04
CA HIS A 104 -9.81 -10.78 -5.27
C HIS A 104 -8.98 -10.01 -6.29
N VAL A 105 -9.19 -10.28 -7.56
CA VAL A 105 -8.59 -9.52 -8.65
C VAL A 105 -9.67 -8.91 -9.52
N ALA A 106 -9.63 -7.60 -9.70
CA ALA A 106 -10.49 -6.85 -10.61
C ALA A 106 -9.67 -6.20 -11.72
N VAL A 107 -10.21 -6.21 -12.93
CA VAL A 107 -9.65 -5.55 -14.11
C VAL A 107 -10.65 -4.49 -14.59
N PHE A 108 -10.16 -3.30 -14.88
CA PHE A 108 -10.99 -2.14 -15.26
C PHE A 108 -10.58 -1.65 -16.65
N GLY A 109 -11.47 -1.74 -17.61
CA GLY A 109 -11.16 -1.56 -19.04
C GLY A 109 -10.48 -2.77 -19.65
N ASP A 110 -10.06 -2.69 -20.89
CA ASP A 110 -9.35 -3.77 -21.57
C ASP A 110 -7.84 -3.64 -21.39
N PRO A 111 -7.13 -4.73 -20.97
CA PRO A 111 -5.68 -4.69 -20.90
C PRO A 111 -5.04 -4.43 -22.27
N GLY A 112 -4.34 -3.30 -22.40
CA GLY A 112 -3.72 -2.83 -23.64
C GLY A 112 -4.39 -1.59 -24.23
N ASP A 113 -5.57 -1.23 -23.77
CA ASP A 113 -6.13 0.11 -23.99
C ASP A 113 -5.35 1.12 -23.14
N ASP A 114 -5.61 2.40 -23.38
CA ASP A 114 -5.05 3.49 -22.60
C ASP A 114 -6.16 4.53 -22.36
N PRO A 115 -6.69 4.63 -21.10
CA PRO A 115 -6.21 3.95 -19.90
C PRO A 115 -6.90 2.60 -19.60
N TRP A 116 -6.25 1.75 -18.82
CA TRP A 116 -6.83 0.59 -18.15
C TRP A 116 -6.23 0.41 -16.74
N ALA A 117 -6.85 -0.42 -15.90
CA ALA A 117 -6.38 -0.63 -14.53
C ALA A 117 -6.64 -2.06 -14.03
N TRP A 118 -6.02 -2.39 -12.91
CA TRP A 118 -6.32 -3.59 -12.15
C TRP A 118 -6.14 -3.34 -10.64
N ARG A 119 -6.82 -4.14 -9.83
CA ARG A 119 -6.63 -4.15 -8.38
C ARG A 119 -6.56 -5.58 -7.87
N PHE A 120 -5.60 -5.85 -6.99
CA PHE A 120 -5.51 -7.07 -6.19
C PHE A 120 -5.82 -6.69 -4.75
N GLU A 121 -6.85 -7.29 -4.16
CA GLU A 121 -7.38 -6.80 -2.89
C GLU A 121 -7.92 -7.93 -2.02
N GLY A 122 -7.69 -7.82 -0.71
CA GLY A 122 -8.24 -8.69 0.33
C GLY A 122 -8.13 -8.02 1.69
N HIS A 123 -8.39 -8.76 2.77
CA HIS A 123 -8.14 -8.26 4.10
C HIS A 123 -6.65 -7.95 4.25
N HIS A 124 -6.32 -6.77 4.75
CA HIS A 124 -4.96 -6.27 4.96
C HIS A 124 -4.07 -6.12 3.70
N LEU A 125 -4.60 -6.27 2.51
CA LEU A 125 -3.85 -6.04 1.28
C LEU A 125 -4.73 -5.35 0.24
N SER A 126 -4.25 -4.23 -0.31
CA SER A 126 -4.85 -3.61 -1.49
C SER A 126 -3.77 -2.96 -2.35
N VAL A 127 -3.63 -3.44 -3.58
CA VAL A 127 -2.70 -2.91 -4.58
C VAL A 127 -3.47 -2.53 -5.82
N SER A 128 -3.54 -1.23 -6.08
CA SER A 128 -4.18 -0.66 -7.27
C SER A 128 -3.12 -0.19 -8.25
N ALA A 129 -3.23 -0.61 -9.51
CA ALA A 129 -2.38 -0.14 -10.60
C ALA A 129 -3.23 0.37 -11.75
N THR A 130 -2.94 1.57 -12.20
CA THR A 130 -3.56 2.19 -13.39
C THR A 130 -2.49 2.46 -14.42
N ILE A 131 -2.71 2.03 -15.64
CA ILE A 131 -1.87 2.33 -16.78
C ILE A 131 -2.51 3.51 -17.51
N VAL A 132 -1.80 4.63 -17.56
CA VAL A 132 -2.24 5.85 -18.24
C VAL A 132 -1.07 6.46 -19.02
N ALA A 133 -1.30 6.86 -20.25
CA ALA A 133 -0.25 7.29 -21.19
C ALA A 133 0.91 6.28 -21.28
N GLY A 134 0.58 4.99 -21.24
CA GLY A 134 1.54 3.89 -21.27
C GLY A 134 2.46 3.77 -20.04
N GLN A 135 2.15 4.47 -18.93
CA GLN A 135 2.91 4.48 -17.67
C GLN A 135 2.07 3.89 -16.54
N PRO A 136 2.58 2.94 -15.74
CA PRO A 136 1.89 2.45 -14.56
C PRO A 136 1.98 3.44 -13.40
N VAL A 137 0.86 3.70 -12.74
CA VAL A 137 0.76 4.36 -11.44
C VAL A 137 0.24 3.33 -10.45
N VAL A 138 1.05 2.98 -9.45
CA VAL A 138 0.70 2.01 -8.40
C VAL A 138 0.38 2.79 -7.13
N ALA A 139 -0.87 3.18 -6.98
CA ALA A 139 -1.42 3.85 -5.79
C ALA A 139 -2.96 3.86 -5.84
N PRO A 140 -3.62 3.70 -4.67
CA PRO A 140 -3.07 3.36 -3.37
C PRO A 140 -2.38 2.00 -3.32
N LEU A 141 -1.33 1.89 -2.46
CA LEU A 141 -0.72 0.62 -2.11
C LEU A 141 -0.82 0.47 -0.59
N PHE A 142 -1.64 -0.46 -0.14
CA PHE A 142 -1.88 -0.74 1.27
C PHE A 142 -1.38 -2.12 1.65
N LEU A 143 -0.67 -2.20 2.77
CA LEU A 143 -0.28 -3.43 3.44
C LEU A 143 -0.67 -3.32 4.92
N GLY A 144 -1.33 -4.34 5.46
CA GLY A 144 -1.62 -4.48 6.88
C GLY A 144 -1.12 -5.82 7.40
N ALA A 145 -0.97 -5.94 8.70
CA ALA A 145 -0.58 -7.20 9.33
C ALA A 145 -1.31 -7.38 10.66
N ASN A 146 -2.05 -8.47 10.78
CA ASN A 146 -2.71 -8.89 12.01
C ASN A 146 -2.58 -10.42 12.18
N PRO A 147 -1.73 -10.87 13.10
CA PRO A 147 -0.90 -10.07 14.00
C PRO A 147 0.20 -9.30 13.27
N ALA A 148 0.65 -8.16 13.82
CA ALA A 148 1.79 -7.41 13.26
C ALA A 148 3.10 -8.21 13.38
N GLN A 149 3.20 -9.06 14.42
CA GLN A 149 4.30 -9.99 14.63
C GLN A 149 3.82 -11.30 15.24
N VAL A 150 4.36 -12.40 14.77
CA VAL A 150 4.24 -13.73 15.38
C VAL A 150 5.50 -14.00 16.20
N ARG A 151 5.34 -14.47 17.44
CA ARG A 151 6.45 -14.74 18.36
C ARG A 151 6.46 -16.20 18.80
N HIS A 152 7.64 -16.72 19.08
CA HIS A 152 7.89 -18.01 19.71
C HIS A 152 9.07 -17.85 20.69
N ASP A 153 8.92 -18.25 21.93
CA ASP A 153 9.91 -18.10 23.02
C ASP A 153 10.50 -16.66 23.06
N ASP A 154 9.63 -15.64 23.07
CA ASP A 154 9.99 -14.22 23.03
C ASP A 154 10.78 -13.76 21.80
N GLN A 155 11.04 -14.63 20.83
CA GLN A 155 11.66 -14.29 19.56
C GLN A 155 10.61 -13.97 18.51
N ILE A 156 10.82 -12.94 17.71
CA ILE A 156 9.99 -12.64 16.56
C ILE A 156 10.33 -13.64 15.46
N VAL A 157 9.34 -14.45 15.07
CA VAL A 157 9.48 -15.44 13.98
C VAL A 157 9.14 -14.81 12.63
N VAL A 158 8.04 -14.03 12.59
CA VAL A 158 7.60 -13.34 11.37
C VAL A 158 7.01 -11.98 11.77
N ALA A 159 7.41 -10.92 11.05
CA ALA A 159 6.86 -9.58 11.20
C ALA A 159 7.08 -8.80 9.88
N PRO A 160 6.12 -8.83 8.95
CA PRO A 160 6.32 -8.30 7.60
C PRO A 160 6.54 -6.79 7.54
N LEU A 161 6.06 -6.02 8.55
CA LEU A 161 6.12 -4.55 8.58
C LEU A 161 7.00 -4.02 9.74
N LEU A 162 7.87 -4.86 10.31
CA LEU A 162 8.65 -4.50 11.50
C LEU A 162 9.74 -3.45 11.21
N ARG A 163 10.36 -3.54 10.04
CA ARG A 163 11.52 -2.70 9.69
C ARG A 163 11.14 -1.23 9.60
N GLU A 164 10.02 -0.91 8.99
CA GLU A 164 9.51 0.45 8.86
C GLU A 164 9.11 1.03 10.22
N GLU A 165 8.47 0.23 11.08
CA GLU A 165 8.15 0.63 12.45
C GLU A 165 9.40 0.94 13.26
N GLN A 166 10.37 0.02 13.28
CA GLN A 166 11.61 0.17 14.04
C GLN A 166 12.40 1.40 13.59
N LEU A 167 12.47 1.65 12.29
CA LEU A 167 13.21 2.79 11.75
C LEU A 167 12.52 4.12 12.07
N ALA A 168 11.20 4.19 11.94
CA ALA A 168 10.43 5.38 12.33
C ALA A 168 10.57 5.69 13.83
N ARG A 169 10.49 4.66 14.67
CA ARG A 169 10.70 4.78 16.12
C ARG A 169 12.13 5.21 16.46
N ALA A 170 13.14 4.70 15.76
CA ALA A 170 14.53 5.11 15.94
C ALA A 170 14.75 6.59 15.59
N ILE A 171 14.04 7.11 14.56
CA ILE A 171 14.07 8.53 14.23
C ILE A 171 13.55 9.35 15.42
N ILE A 172 12.29 9.11 15.83
CA ILE A 172 11.62 9.95 16.82
C ILE A 172 12.28 9.91 18.19
N THR A 173 12.72 8.73 18.63
CA THR A 173 13.32 8.57 19.97
C THR A 173 14.71 9.20 20.07
N ALA A 174 15.45 9.31 18.97
CA ALA A 174 16.78 9.89 18.93
C ALA A 174 16.79 11.42 18.71
N LEU A 175 15.63 12.06 18.50
CA LEU A 175 15.55 13.50 18.36
C LEU A 175 15.79 14.22 19.70
N PRO A 176 16.53 15.36 19.69
CA PRO A 176 16.55 16.29 20.81
C PRO A 176 15.11 16.73 21.19
N PRO A 177 14.84 17.07 22.48
CA PRO A 177 13.49 17.38 22.95
C PRO A 177 12.75 18.39 22.07
N ALA A 178 13.33 19.54 21.76
CA ALA A 178 12.69 20.57 20.95
C ALA A 178 12.31 20.12 19.53
N LEU A 179 13.13 19.29 18.87
CA LEU A 179 12.82 18.75 17.55
C LEU A 179 11.82 17.60 17.62
N ARG A 180 11.83 16.86 18.73
CA ARG A 180 10.83 15.81 19.00
C ARG A 180 9.45 16.42 19.19
N ASP A 181 9.36 17.52 19.96
CA ASP A 181 8.10 18.24 20.19
C ASP A 181 7.51 18.79 18.88
N GLU A 182 8.35 19.17 17.92
CA GLU A 182 7.90 19.56 16.57
C GLU A 182 7.41 18.37 15.74
N ALA A 183 8.06 17.21 15.88
CA ALA A 183 7.71 15.99 15.14
C ALA A 183 6.46 15.30 15.71
N VAL A 184 6.23 15.39 17.04
CA VAL A 184 5.07 14.78 17.71
C VAL A 184 3.85 15.69 17.54
N ILE A 185 2.92 15.24 16.71
CA ILE A 185 1.71 16.01 16.37
C ILE A 185 0.54 15.78 17.32
N ALA A 186 0.57 14.68 18.09
CA ALA A 186 -0.43 14.37 19.12
C ALA A 186 0.12 13.35 20.13
N GLY A 187 -0.33 13.46 21.39
CA GLY A 187 0.02 12.52 22.45
C GLY A 187 -0.70 11.15 22.34
N ALA A 188 -1.84 11.10 21.65
CA ALA A 188 -2.56 9.88 21.30
C ALA A 188 -2.55 9.67 19.80
N ALA A 189 -2.29 8.44 19.38
CA ALA A 189 -2.38 8.07 17.97
C ALA A 189 -3.85 7.98 17.51
N PRO A 190 -4.15 8.22 16.22
CA PRO A 190 -5.47 7.92 15.67
C PRO A 190 -5.72 6.41 15.74
N ALA A 191 -6.99 5.99 15.68
CA ALA A 191 -7.36 4.57 15.77
C ALA A 191 -7.06 3.76 14.49
N ASP A 192 -6.61 4.41 13.43
CA ASP A 192 -6.24 3.83 12.13
C ASP A 192 -5.49 4.88 11.30
N ILE A 193 -4.95 4.50 10.13
CA ILE A 193 -4.43 5.47 9.16
C ILE A 193 -5.48 6.55 8.89
N VAL A 194 -5.06 7.80 8.82
CA VAL A 194 -5.97 8.95 8.77
C VAL A 194 -6.78 8.99 7.47
N THR A 195 -6.14 8.67 6.34
CA THR A 195 -6.81 8.67 5.04
C THR A 195 -7.74 7.50 4.81
N ARG A 196 -7.64 6.44 5.61
CA ARG A 196 -8.48 5.24 5.49
C ARG A 196 -8.68 4.83 4.02
N MET A 197 -9.92 4.58 3.61
CA MET A 197 -10.32 4.18 2.27
C MET A 197 -10.79 5.36 1.39
N ALA A 198 -10.41 6.59 1.73
CA ALA A 198 -10.77 7.75 0.92
C ALA A 198 -10.28 7.58 -0.52
N VAL A 199 -11.09 7.98 -1.49
CA VAL A 199 -10.75 7.92 -2.92
C VAL A 199 -9.58 8.85 -3.24
N THR A 200 -9.58 10.03 -2.64
CA THR A 200 -8.50 11.02 -2.78
C THR A 200 -7.78 11.20 -1.45
N ALA A 201 -6.51 11.47 -1.50
CA ALA A 201 -5.70 11.87 -0.36
C ALA A 201 -5.06 13.22 -0.63
N ASP A 202 -5.07 14.08 0.38
CA ASP A 202 -4.39 15.37 0.38
C ASP A 202 -3.26 15.37 1.44
N ALA A 203 -2.39 16.37 1.38
CA ALA A 203 -1.38 16.57 2.42
C ALA A 203 -2.04 16.83 3.78
N LEU A 204 -1.64 16.08 4.79
CA LEU A 204 -2.21 16.15 6.14
C LEU A 204 -1.55 17.25 6.97
N ARG A 205 -2.33 17.85 7.88
CA ARG A 205 -1.86 18.87 8.83
C ARG A 205 -2.04 18.39 10.28
N PRO A 206 -1.13 18.83 11.19
CA PRO A 206 0.15 19.52 10.95
C PRO A 206 1.12 18.60 10.19
N ALA A 207 2.07 19.19 9.44
CA ALA A 207 3.00 18.40 8.61
C ALA A 207 3.98 17.57 9.44
N GLY A 208 4.31 18.00 10.65
CA GLY A 208 5.40 17.50 11.46
C GLY A 208 6.71 18.23 11.16
N ILE A 209 7.85 17.60 11.45
CA ILE A 209 9.18 18.18 11.25
C ILE A 209 9.67 17.97 9.81
N MET A 210 10.21 19.04 9.20
CA MET A 210 10.83 18.97 7.87
C MET A 210 12.19 18.25 7.93
N ALA A 211 12.53 17.51 6.89
CA ALA A 211 13.81 16.81 6.78
C ALA A 211 15.02 17.75 6.89
N SER A 212 14.90 18.99 6.38
CA SER A 212 15.93 20.02 6.48
C SER A 212 16.26 20.43 7.93
N ARG A 213 15.32 20.26 8.86
CA ARG A 213 15.46 20.54 10.29
C ARG A 213 16.09 19.39 11.09
N LEU A 214 16.09 18.18 10.53
CA LEU A 214 16.60 17.00 11.20
C LEU A 214 18.13 17.00 11.26
N PRO A 215 18.75 16.54 12.38
CA PRO A 215 20.17 16.24 12.41
C PRO A 215 20.55 15.24 11.29
N ALA A 216 21.78 15.32 10.82
CA ALA A 216 22.23 14.55 9.64
C ALA A 216 21.92 13.03 9.72
N ARG A 217 22.09 12.43 10.91
CA ARG A 217 21.80 11.01 11.15
C ARG A 217 20.31 10.72 10.97
N GLN A 218 19.41 11.50 11.60
CA GLN A 218 17.96 11.29 11.52
C GLN A 218 17.42 11.60 10.12
N ARG A 219 18.00 12.58 9.42
CA ARG A 219 17.69 12.85 8.02
C ARG A 219 18.06 11.65 7.12
N GLY A 220 19.23 11.03 7.35
CA GLY A 220 19.60 9.79 6.67
C GLY A 220 18.65 8.63 6.96
N GLN A 221 18.22 8.48 8.22
CA GLN A 221 17.23 7.47 8.61
C GLN A 221 15.86 7.73 7.96
N LEU A 222 15.42 8.99 7.86
CA LEU A 222 14.17 9.35 7.17
C LEU A 222 14.25 9.03 5.67
N SER A 223 15.41 9.29 5.02
CA SER A 223 15.63 8.87 3.64
C SER A 223 15.55 7.34 3.49
N GLN A 224 16.13 6.58 4.43
CA GLN A 224 16.03 5.12 4.43
C GLN A 224 14.59 4.64 4.65
N LEU A 225 13.81 5.30 5.53
CA LEU A 225 12.40 4.99 5.74
C LEU A 225 11.59 5.22 4.47
N LEU A 226 11.80 6.35 3.82
CA LEU A 226 11.18 6.66 2.52
C LEU A 226 11.54 5.59 1.47
N ASP A 227 12.81 5.19 1.40
CA ASP A 227 13.28 4.19 0.45
C ASP A 227 12.64 2.81 0.70
N ILE A 228 12.36 2.41 1.96
CA ILE A 228 11.63 1.17 2.26
C ILE A 228 10.26 1.17 1.56
N TYR A 229 9.54 2.28 1.58
CA TYR A 229 8.23 2.38 0.95
C TYR A 229 8.31 2.44 -0.58
N LEU A 230 9.20 3.25 -1.13
CA LEU A 230 9.34 3.36 -2.58
C LEU A 230 9.84 2.05 -3.20
N GLN A 231 10.75 1.35 -2.52
CA GLN A 231 11.28 0.04 -2.96
C GLN A 231 10.25 -1.10 -2.83
N ARG A 232 9.04 -0.86 -2.32
CA ARG A 232 7.92 -1.81 -2.48
C ARG A 232 7.49 -1.93 -3.93
N LEU A 233 7.61 -0.87 -4.70
CA LEU A 233 7.28 -0.86 -6.12
C LEU A 233 8.29 -1.68 -6.93
N ALA A 234 7.90 -2.10 -8.13
CA ALA A 234 8.83 -2.67 -9.10
C ALA A 234 10.01 -1.71 -9.34
N PRO A 235 11.24 -2.22 -9.59
CA PRO A 235 12.46 -1.41 -9.55
C PRO A 235 12.45 -0.17 -10.45
N ASP A 236 11.90 -0.27 -11.66
CA ASP A 236 11.76 0.86 -12.59
C ASP A 236 10.77 1.91 -12.08
N LEU A 237 9.66 1.49 -11.48
CA LEU A 237 8.69 2.37 -10.86
C LEU A 237 9.28 3.05 -9.60
N ALA A 238 9.95 2.28 -8.75
CA ALA A 238 10.62 2.82 -7.55
C ALA A 238 11.64 3.90 -7.92
N SER A 239 12.43 3.67 -8.96
CA SER A 239 13.43 4.63 -9.43
C SER A 239 12.79 5.91 -9.96
N ALA A 240 11.73 5.79 -10.78
CA ALA A 240 10.99 6.93 -11.31
C ALA A 240 10.34 7.76 -10.20
N GLU A 241 9.75 7.10 -9.20
CA GLU A 241 9.13 7.77 -8.07
C GLU A 241 10.16 8.48 -7.17
N ARG A 242 11.31 7.85 -6.94
CA ARG A 242 12.39 8.44 -6.12
C ARG A 242 12.94 9.73 -6.73
N GLN A 243 13.04 9.80 -8.06
CA GLN A 243 13.53 10.99 -8.78
C GLN A 243 12.59 12.21 -8.66
N GLN A 244 11.29 11.99 -8.37
CA GLN A 244 10.32 13.06 -8.22
C GLN A 244 10.33 13.70 -6.81
N ILE A 245 11.03 13.10 -5.86
CA ILE A 245 11.03 13.56 -4.46
C ILE A 245 12.34 14.27 -4.16
N THR A 246 12.24 15.57 -3.85
CA THR A 246 13.37 16.35 -3.33
C THR A 246 13.51 16.13 -1.83
N GLY A 247 14.73 15.89 -1.34
CA GLY A 247 14.97 15.56 0.06
C GLY A 247 14.47 16.61 1.06
N ASP A 248 14.52 17.88 0.69
CA ASP A 248 14.13 19.00 1.57
C ASP A 248 12.62 19.20 1.70
N ASP A 249 11.83 18.64 0.76
CA ASP A 249 10.36 18.70 0.77
C ASP A 249 9.71 17.60 1.66
N VAL A 250 10.52 16.71 2.24
CA VAL A 250 10.02 15.59 3.04
C VAL A 250 9.76 16.03 4.48
N ALA A 251 8.57 15.75 4.99
CA ALA A 251 8.20 15.94 6.40
C ALA A 251 7.93 14.59 7.09
N PHE A 252 8.24 14.55 8.39
CA PHE A 252 7.97 13.40 9.26
C PHE A 252 7.11 13.81 10.45
N ALA A 253 6.07 13.07 10.75
CA ALA A 253 5.22 13.29 11.92
C ALA A 253 4.99 11.99 12.68
N TRP A 254 4.84 12.12 14.01
CA TRP A 254 4.57 11.02 14.94
C TRP A 254 3.39 11.36 15.85
N ALA A 255 2.59 10.36 16.21
CA ALA A 255 1.58 10.47 17.27
C ALA A 255 1.56 9.20 18.13
N GLY A 256 1.23 9.35 19.41
CA GLY A 256 1.14 8.26 20.36
C GLY A 256 2.43 7.97 21.11
N GLY A 257 2.54 6.76 21.68
CA GLY A 257 3.63 6.35 22.55
C GLY A 257 4.96 6.16 21.83
N LEU A 258 6.06 6.33 22.57
CA LEU A 258 7.42 6.24 22.03
C LEU A 258 8.10 4.87 22.28
N ARG A 259 7.62 4.09 23.25
CA ARG A 259 8.21 2.80 23.59
C ARG A 259 7.74 1.70 22.63
N ALA A 260 8.55 0.68 22.45
CA ALA A 260 8.11 -0.53 21.76
C ALA A 260 6.89 -1.14 22.47
N GLY A 261 5.86 -1.50 21.72
CA GLY A 261 4.59 -1.98 22.26
C GLY A 261 3.57 -0.88 22.59
N ASP A 262 3.97 0.40 22.58
CA ASP A 262 2.99 1.48 22.67
C ASP A 262 2.26 1.67 21.33
N GLY A 263 0.95 1.93 21.40
CA GLY A 263 0.16 2.33 20.22
C GLY A 263 0.69 3.63 19.63
N HIS A 264 0.91 3.64 18.33
CA HIS A 264 1.52 4.78 17.65
C HIS A 264 1.08 4.89 16.18
N TYR A 265 1.26 6.08 15.65
CA TYR A 265 1.07 6.43 14.25
C TYR A 265 2.26 7.28 13.80
N TYR A 266 2.68 7.07 12.56
CA TYR A 266 3.57 8.04 11.91
C TYR A 266 3.17 8.26 10.45
N ARG A 267 3.63 9.37 9.90
CA ARG A 267 3.54 9.63 8.47
C ARG A 267 4.80 10.27 7.92
N VAL A 268 5.05 9.99 6.65
CA VAL A 268 6.03 10.68 5.82
C VAL A 268 5.29 11.30 4.65
N GLN A 269 5.46 12.59 4.42
CA GLN A 269 4.81 13.25 3.30
C GLN A 269 5.76 14.20 2.57
N ALA A 270 5.54 14.32 1.26
CA ALA A 270 6.21 15.26 0.36
C ALA A 270 5.23 15.67 -0.73
N THR A 271 5.62 16.57 -1.60
CA THR A 271 4.80 16.92 -2.77
C THR A 271 4.45 15.66 -3.57
N GLY A 272 3.16 15.39 -3.74
CA GLY A 272 2.64 14.21 -4.44
C GLY A 272 2.91 12.86 -3.77
N LEU A 273 3.29 12.82 -2.48
CA LEU A 273 3.49 11.60 -1.71
C LEU A 273 2.91 11.73 -0.30
N LEU A 274 2.19 10.69 0.13
CA LEU A 274 1.78 10.50 1.51
C LEU A 274 1.95 9.02 1.89
N ILE A 275 2.68 8.80 2.96
CA ILE A 275 2.86 7.49 3.60
C ILE A 275 2.30 7.60 5.00
N GLU A 276 1.47 6.64 5.39
CA GLU A 276 0.96 6.50 6.74
C GLU A 276 1.26 5.10 7.28
N TYR A 277 1.48 5.02 8.58
CA TYR A 277 1.61 3.79 9.35
C TYR A 277 0.87 3.95 10.67
N ASP A 278 0.06 2.99 11.01
CA ASP A 278 -0.64 2.87 12.29
C ASP A 278 -0.39 1.51 12.92
N ASN A 279 -0.23 1.46 14.23
CA ASN A 279 -0.21 0.24 15.04
C ASN A 279 -0.80 0.53 16.41
N THR A 280 -2.10 0.78 16.47
CA THR A 280 -2.82 1.15 17.70
C THR A 280 -3.69 0.03 18.23
N GLN A 281 -4.07 -0.92 17.40
CA GLN A 281 -5.01 -1.98 17.74
C GLN A 281 -4.29 -3.20 18.35
N ARG A 282 -5.02 -4.06 19.08
CA ARG A 282 -4.52 -5.30 19.67
C ARG A 282 -3.21 -5.12 20.46
N ASN A 283 -3.13 -4.09 21.31
CA ASN A 283 -1.92 -3.77 22.07
C ASN A 283 -0.69 -3.58 21.17
N ALA A 284 -0.83 -2.79 20.13
CA ALA A 284 0.21 -2.53 19.11
C ALA A 284 0.70 -3.82 18.42
N ASN A 285 -0.19 -4.78 18.17
CA ASN A 285 0.06 -5.97 17.36
C ASN A 285 -0.90 -6.12 16.17
N HIS A 286 -1.31 -4.99 15.59
CA HIS A 286 -2.16 -4.94 14.40
C HIS A 286 -1.82 -3.68 13.61
N ALA A 287 -0.97 -3.82 12.61
CA ALA A 287 -0.41 -2.69 11.85
C ALA A 287 -1.11 -2.46 10.52
N HIS A 288 -1.29 -1.19 10.17
CA HIS A 288 -1.76 -0.72 8.86
C HIS A 288 -0.76 0.25 8.27
N THR A 289 -0.48 0.15 6.99
CA THR A 289 0.34 1.14 6.30
C THR A 289 -0.08 1.32 4.85
N VAL A 290 -0.01 2.56 4.37
CA VAL A 290 -0.42 2.92 3.02
C VAL A 290 0.58 3.87 2.38
N LEU A 291 0.81 3.69 1.09
CA LEU A 291 1.44 4.66 0.20
C LEU A 291 0.37 5.23 -0.72
N ARG A 292 0.22 6.55 -0.69
CA ARG A 292 -0.72 7.33 -1.48
C ARG A 292 0.02 8.30 -2.40
N ARG A 293 -0.63 8.64 -3.48
CA ARG A 293 -0.16 9.65 -4.43
C ARG A 293 -1.20 10.78 -4.55
N PRO A 294 -1.17 11.78 -3.65
CA PRO A 294 -2.08 12.93 -3.73
C PRO A 294 -2.21 13.46 -5.16
N GLY A 295 -3.45 13.57 -5.64
CA GLY A 295 -3.76 13.96 -7.02
C GLY A 295 -3.48 12.91 -8.10
N ARG A 296 -2.84 11.76 -7.78
CA ARG A 296 -2.48 10.71 -8.74
C ARG A 296 -2.91 9.30 -8.32
N ASP A 297 -3.56 9.12 -7.18
CA ASP A 297 -4.17 7.84 -6.80
C ASP A 297 -5.10 7.35 -7.91
N PHE A 298 -5.11 6.06 -8.18
CA PHE A 298 -5.87 5.45 -9.29
C PHE A 298 -5.56 6.03 -10.68
N GLY A 299 -4.34 6.57 -10.88
CA GLY A 299 -3.93 7.22 -12.13
C GLY A 299 -4.37 8.68 -12.26
N GLY A 300 -4.92 9.29 -11.19
CA GLY A 300 -5.45 10.64 -11.22
C GLY A 300 -6.80 10.76 -11.94
N SER A 301 -7.22 11.99 -12.22
CA SER A 301 -8.40 12.24 -13.04
C SER A 301 -8.01 12.22 -14.52
N PRO A 302 -8.49 11.25 -15.32
CA PRO A 302 -8.25 11.24 -16.77
C PRO A 302 -8.74 12.54 -17.46
N LEU A 303 -9.78 13.15 -16.91
CA LEU A 303 -10.33 14.41 -17.38
C LEU A 303 -9.38 15.59 -17.14
N ALA A 304 -8.74 15.65 -15.98
CA ALA A 304 -7.77 16.70 -15.67
C ALA A 304 -6.50 16.58 -16.55
N SER A 305 -6.04 15.36 -16.82
CA SER A 305 -4.91 15.09 -17.70
C SER A 305 -5.24 15.45 -19.17
N HIS A 306 -6.46 15.20 -19.63
CA HIS A 306 -6.92 15.52 -20.97
C HIS A 306 -7.08 17.04 -21.18
N LEU A 307 -7.61 17.75 -20.18
CA LEU A 307 -7.74 19.21 -20.21
C LEU A 307 -6.38 19.90 -20.20
N ALA A 308 -5.41 19.38 -19.46
CA ALA A 308 -4.04 19.91 -19.45
C ALA A 308 -3.30 19.68 -20.78
N ALA A 309 -3.58 18.58 -21.49
CA ALA A 309 -2.97 18.28 -22.79
C ALA A 309 -3.66 18.98 -23.97
N GLY A 310 -4.91 19.43 -23.80
CA GLY A 310 -5.68 20.10 -24.85
C GLY A 310 -5.56 21.63 -24.90
N HIS A 311 -4.77 22.22 -24.02
CA HIS A 311 -4.53 23.68 -23.90
C HIS A 311 -3.04 24.08 -24.05
N SER A 312 -2.21 23.21 -24.60
CA SER A 312 -0.80 23.49 -24.93
C SER A 312 -0.56 23.56 -26.44
#